data_9eb4748df41a6d3445951f6d2985909c
#
_entry.id   9eb4748df41a6d3445951f6d2985909c
#
_cell.length_a   1.000
_cell.length_b   1.000
_cell.length_c   1.000
_cell.angle_alpha   90.00
_cell.angle_beta   90.00
_cell.angle_gamma   90.00
#
_symmetry.space_group_name_H-M   'P 1'
#
loop_
_entity.id
_entity.type
_entity.pdbx_description
1 polymer ?
#
loop_
_entity_poly.entity_id
_entity_poly.type
_entity_poly.pdbx_seq_one_letter_code
_entity_poly.pdbx_strand_id
1 'polypeptide(L)'
;MKNFLLKSIFALVACFAMATTASAQTTQETPDSVAKAYFAAIQAGDWEKCASLMHPDALASMKRIFGAIIRTDKSSEAAKTVFGLKSSAEYDRLSETEVFDRLWNFILSASPEVKAALAASTSTVLGQVTERSDLVHVVYRSQIKIAGAEATQVDLISFRRQGNAWRALMTSDMEEMFTKLAEGLASASEEKSSPAADGKKPERKP
;
A
#
# COMPACT_ATOMS: atom_id res chain seq x y z
N MET A 1 -73.80 -25.93 11.31
CA MET A 1 -72.89 -25.51 10.23
C MET A 1 -71.86 -24.44 10.65
N LYS A 2 -71.56 -24.31 11.96
CA LYS A 2 -70.58 -23.30 12.46
C LYS A 2 -69.20 -23.85 12.86
N ASN A 3 -69.05 -25.19 12.90
CA ASN A 3 -67.82 -25.81 13.39
C ASN A 3 -66.88 -26.34 12.28
N PHE A 4 -67.21 -26.13 11.00
CA PHE A 4 -66.41 -26.60 9.88
C PHE A 4 -65.46 -25.53 9.33
N LEU A 5 -65.75 -24.26 9.58
CA LEU A 5 -64.93 -23.15 9.09
C LEU A 5 -63.70 -22.84 9.97
N LEU A 6 -63.67 -23.32 11.21
CA LEU A 6 -62.57 -23.00 12.15
C LEU A 6 -61.38 -23.97 12.05
N LYS A 7 -61.54 -25.12 11.40
CA LYS A 7 -60.46 -26.11 11.21
C LYS A 7 -59.64 -25.92 9.95
N SER A 8 -60.11 -25.13 8.98
CA SER A 8 -59.36 -24.88 7.72
C SER A 8 -58.40 -23.71 7.80
N ILE A 9 -58.45 -22.87 8.81
CA ILE A 9 -57.57 -21.69 8.96
C ILE A 9 -56.26 -22.04 9.66
N PHE A 10 -56.22 -23.14 10.44
CA PHE A 10 -55.02 -23.55 11.18
C PHE A 10 -54.02 -24.37 10.34
N ALA A 11 -54.39 -24.82 9.17
CA ALA A 11 -53.52 -25.64 8.29
C ALA A 11 -52.70 -24.75 7.31
N LEU A 12 -52.97 -23.45 7.19
CA LEU A 12 -52.31 -22.57 6.17
C LEU A 12 -51.20 -21.69 6.75
N VAL A 13 -50.95 -21.71 8.08
CA VAL A 13 -49.92 -20.87 8.73
C VAL A 13 -48.65 -21.64 9.04
N ALA A 14 -48.62 -22.97 8.86
CA ALA A 14 -47.46 -23.80 9.17
C ALA A 14 -46.43 -23.97 8.02
N CYS A 15 -46.62 -23.39 6.84
CA CYS A 15 -45.74 -23.58 5.67
C CYS A 15 -44.89 -22.35 5.27
N PHE A 16 -44.83 -21.31 6.10
CA PHE A 16 -44.05 -20.08 5.70
C PHE A 16 -42.90 -19.72 6.65
N ALA A 17 -42.28 -20.71 7.27
CA ALA A 17 -41.08 -20.51 8.08
C ALA A 17 -39.93 -21.40 7.59
N MET A 18 -39.79 -21.61 6.27
CA MET A 18 -38.46 -21.92 5.72
C MET A 18 -37.73 -20.59 5.56
N ALA A 19 -37.20 -20.09 6.68
CA ALA A 19 -36.15 -19.08 6.64
C ALA A 19 -35.08 -19.66 5.75
N THR A 20 -34.94 -19.13 4.54
CA THR A 20 -33.76 -19.26 3.73
C THR A 20 -32.64 -18.64 4.54
N THR A 21 -31.94 -19.46 5.33
CA THR A 21 -30.60 -19.14 5.77
C THR A 21 -29.79 -19.04 4.49
N ALA A 22 -29.76 -17.85 3.90
CA ALA A 22 -28.73 -17.50 2.94
C ALA A 22 -27.43 -17.65 3.74
N SER A 23 -26.80 -18.82 3.62
CA SER A 23 -25.43 -19.02 4.02
C SER A 23 -24.66 -17.97 3.23
N ALA A 24 -24.29 -16.87 3.88
CA ALA A 24 -23.28 -15.99 3.38
C ALA A 24 -22.06 -16.89 3.20
N GLN A 25 -21.85 -17.39 1.99
CA GLN A 25 -20.59 -18.00 1.59
C GLN A 25 -19.58 -16.91 1.81
N THR A 26 -18.90 -16.93 2.93
CA THR A 26 -17.66 -16.18 3.15
C THR A 26 -16.74 -16.68 2.04
N THR A 27 -16.66 -15.92 0.96
CA THR A 27 -15.76 -16.21 -0.14
C THR A 27 -14.38 -16.25 0.48
N GLN A 28 -13.82 -17.44 0.60
CA GLN A 28 -12.51 -17.62 1.23
C GLN A 28 -11.51 -16.79 0.44
N GLU A 29 -10.85 -15.87 1.12
CA GLU A 29 -9.85 -14.98 0.54
C GLU A 29 -8.71 -15.85 -0.06
N THR A 30 -8.45 -15.67 -1.34
CA THR A 30 -7.37 -16.37 -2.06
C THR A 30 -6.26 -15.41 -2.44
N PRO A 31 -5.00 -15.86 -2.63
CA PRO A 31 -3.92 -14.99 -3.09
C PRO A 31 -4.27 -14.24 -4.38
N ASP A 32 -4.95 -14.88 -5.33
CA ASP A 32 -5.42 -14.28 -6.58
C ASP A 32 -6.42 -13.15 -6.33
N SER A 33 -7.40 -13.35 -5.45
CA SER A 33 -8.39 -12.31 -5.12
C SER A 33 -7.74 -11.11 -4.43
N VAL A 34 -6.76 -11.35 -3.55
CA VAL A 34 -6.02 -10.29 -2.87
C VAL A 34 -5.12 -9.54 -3.83
N ALA A 35 -4.43 -10.24 -4.75
CA ALA A 35 -3.63 -9.60 -5.79
C ALA A 35 -4.47 -8.65 -6.66
N LYS A 36 -5.63 -9.09 -7.12
CA LYS A 36 -6.57 -8.26 -7.89
C LYS A 36 -7.04 -7.04 -7.10
N ALA A 37 -7.38 -7.22 -5.82
CA ALA A 37 -7.78 -6.11 -4.95
C ALA A 37 -6.63 -5.12 -4.72
N TYR A 38 -5.40 -5.62 -4.55
CA TYR A 38 -4.21 -4.81 -4.38
C TYR A 38 -3.91 -3.96 -5.63
N PHE A 39 -3.94 -4.56 -6.82
CA PHE A 39 -3.75 -3.83 -8.07
C PHE A 39 -4.86 -2.81 -8.34
N ALA A 40 -6.11 -3.14 -8.03
CA ALA A 40 -7.22 -2.20 -8.14
C ALA A 40 -7.06 -1.01 -7.19
N ALA A 41 -6.57 -1.23 -5.97
CA ALA A 41 -6.29 -0.17 -5.02
C ALA A 41 -5.14 0.75 -5.49
N ILE A 42 -4.05 0.19 -6.05
CA ILE A 42 -2.97 0.98 -6.66
C ILE A 42 -3.51 1.85 -7.80
N GLN A 43 -4.30 1.28 -8.70
CA GLN A 43 -4.89 1.99 -9.84
C GLN A 43 -5.83 3.13 -9.39
N ALA A 44 -6.57 2.90 -8.31
CA ALA A 44 -7.46 3.90 -7.72
C ALA A 44 -6.70 4.97 -6.90
N GLY A 45 -5.43 4.74 -6.57
CA GLY A 45 -4.67 5.58 -5.63
C GLY A 45 -5.17 5.46 -4.19
N ASP A 46 -5.82 4.35 -3.85
CA ASP A 46 -6.33 4.05 -2.51
C ASP A 46 -5.22 3.39 -1.67
N TRP A 47 -4.35 4.22 -1.13
CA TRP A 47 -3.17 3.76 -0.40
C TRP A 47 -3.48 3.16 0.96
N GLU A 48 -4.57 3.60 1.59
CA GLU A 48 -5.06 2.99 2.82
C GLU A 48 -5.49 1.53 2.56
N LYS A 49 -6.24 1.31 1.46
CA LYS A 49 -6.60 -0.03 1.03
C LYS A 49 -5.38 -0.85 0.64
N CYS A 50 -4.42 -0.29 -0.10
CA CYS A 50 -3.15 -0.97 -0.40
C CYS A 50 -2.46 -1.44 0.88
N ALA A 51 -2.27 -0.53 1.85
CA ALA A 51 -1.66 -0.86 3.14
C ALA A 51 -2.40 -1.96 3.87
N SER A 52 -3.74 -1.95 3.87
CA SER A 52 -4.56 -3.00 4.52
C SER A 52 -4.38 -4.39 3.90
N LEU A 53 -3.91 -4.46 2.65
CA LEU A 53 -3.63 -5.71 1.93
C LEU A 53 -2.16 -6.14 2.03
N MET A 54 -1.29 -5.32 2.62
CA MET A 54 0.11 -5.66 2.84
C MET A 54 0.33 -6.41 4.16
N HIS A 55 1.39 -7.20 4.19
CA HIS A 55 1.81 -7.88 5.41
C HIS A 55 2.38 -6.86 6.41
N PRO A 56 2.08 -6.98 7.70
CA PRO A 56 2.61 -6.06 8.72
C PRO A 56 4.13 -5.92 8.70
N ASP A 57 4.87 -7.02 8.48
CA ASP A 57 6.33 -6.98 8.38
C ASP A 57 6.82 -6.09 7.24
N ALA A 58 6.10 -6.05 6.12
CA ALA A 58 6.42 -5.19 4.97
C ALA A 58 6.26 -3.72 5.34
N LEU A 59 5.14 -3.36 5.97
CA LEU A 59 4.86 -2.00 6.44
C LEU A 59 5.86 -1.57 7.54
N ALA A 60 6.15 -2.45 8.48
CA ALA A 60 7.13 -2.20 9.54
C ALA A 60 8.56 -2.01 8.97
N SER A 61 8.94 -2.79 7.95
CA SER A 61 10.23 -2.64 7.28
C SER A 61 10.33 -1.26 6.62
N MET A 62 9.31 -0.84 5.90
CA MET A 62 9.26 0.49 5.28
C MET A 62 9.37 1.60 6.33
N LYS A 63 8.56 1.56 7.40
CA LYS A 63 8.63 2.53 8.49
C LYS A 63 10.02 2.58 9.12
N ARG A 64 10.72 1.44 9.25
CA ARG A 64 12.08 1.38 9.78
C ARG A 64 13.09 2.05 8.86
N ILE A 65 13.00 1.82 7.52
CA ILE A 65 13.89 2.43 6.52
C ILE A 65 13.85 3.95 6.64
N PHE A 66 12.67 4.55 6.56
CA PHE A 66 12.51 6.00 6.65
C PHE A 66 12.79 6.54 8.05
N GLY A 67 12.41 5.80 9.09
CA GLY A 67 12.66 6.19 10.47
C GLY A 67 14.14 6.32 10.82
N ALA A 68 15.02 5.52 10.21
CA ALA A 68 16.46 5.64 10.39
C ALA A 68 16.96 7.03 9.96
N ILE A 69 16.52 7.50 8.80
CA ILE A 69 16.93 8.81 8.25
C ILE A 69 16.31 9.97 9.03
N ILE A 70 15.00 9.90 9.31
CA ILE A 70 14.30 10.95 10.04
C ILE A 70 14.88 11.18 11.42
N ARG A 71 15.36 10.14 12.10
CA ARG A 71 15.99 10.29 13.43
C ARG A 71 17.41 10.87 13.36
N THR A 72 18.11 10.70 12.25
CA THR A 72 19.45 11.29 12.04
C THR A 72 19.39 12.69 11.47
N ASP A 73 18.31 13.09 10.84
CA ASP A 73 18.09 14.42 10.29
C ASP A 73 17.80 15.45 11.40
N LYS A 74 18.84 16.16 11.84
CA LYS A 74 18.75 17.20 12.87
C LYS A 74 17.88 18.39 12.47
N SER A 75 17.72 18.64 11.19
CA SER A 75 16.91 19.74 10.63
C SER A 75 15.42 19.43 10.62
N SER A 76 15.06 18.15 10.73
CA SER A 76 13.70 17.61 10.54
C SER A 76 13.11 17.91 9.15
N GLU A 77 13.93 18.24 8.16
CA GLU A 77 13.48 18.56 6.80
C GLU A 77 12.87 17.34 6.10
N ALA A 78 13.43 16.15 6.27
CA ALA A 78 12.86 14.93 5.75
C ALA A 78 11.47 14.64 6.35
N ALA A 79 11.32 14.82 7.66
CA ALA A 79 10.04 14.67 8.35
C ALA A 79 9.00 15.66 7.84
N LYS A 80 9.37 16.93 7.65
CA LYS A 80 8.47 17.98 7.12
C LYS A 80 8.10 17.74 5.68
N THR A 81 9.09 17.51 4.83
CA THR A 81 8.90 17.46 3.37
C THR A 81 8.10 16.24 2.95
N VAL A 82 8.43 15.05 3.49
CA VAL A 82 7.81 13.79 3.08
C VAL A 82 6.53 13.51 3.85
N PHE A 83 6.54 13.77 5.16
CA PHE A 83 5.44 13.34 6.04
C PHE A 83 4.60 14.49 6.60
N GLY A 84 4.97 15.76 6.35
CA GLY A 84 4.26 16.93 6.87
C GLY A 84 4.38 17.06 8.39
N LEU A 85 5.45 16.57 9.00
CA LEU A 85 5.65 16.50 10.45
C LEU A 85 6.65 17.57 10.93
N LYS A 86 6.54 17.95 12.19
CA LYS A 86 7.43 18.96 12.79
C LYS A 86 8.69 18.37 13.41
N SER A 87 8.68 17.07 13.68
CA SER A 87 9.79 16.40 14.39
C SER A 87 9.81 14.90 14.15
N SER A 88 10.95 14.26 14.41
CA SER A 88 11.10 12.80 14.43
C SER A 88 10.20 12.12 15.47
N ALA A 89 9.93 12.78 16.60
CA ALA A 89 9.02 12.26 17.62
C ALA A 89 7.56 12.15 17.13
N GLU A 90 7.14 13.01 16.22
CA GLU A 90 5.83 12.87 15.56
C GLU A 90 5.82 11.69 14.59
N TYR A 91 6.91 11.44 13.88
CA TYR A 91 7.05 10.28 13.01
C TYR A 91 6.93 8.96 13.78
N ASP A 92 7.58 8.85 14.93
CA ASP A 92 7.54 7.63 15.75
C ASP A 92 6.12 7.26 16.21
N ARG A 93 5.21 8.24 16.29
CA ARG A 93 3.80 8.05 16.68
C ARG A 93 2.90 7.61 15.52
N LEU A 94 3.34 7.78 14.27
CA LEU A 94 2.55 7.31 13.13
C LEU A 94 2.44 5.78 13.16
N SER A 95 1.29 5.26 12.77
CA SER A 95 1.17 3.85 12.42
C SER A 95 1.93 3.54 11.13
N GLU A 96 2.23 2.27 10.89
CA GLU A 96 2.87 1.80 9.65
C GLU A 96 2.01 2.15 8.42
N THR A 97 0.68 2.05 8.55
CA THR A 97 -0.28 2.39 7.49
C THR A 97 -0.25 3.89 7.17
N GLU A 98 -0.21 4.77 8.19
CA GLU A 98 -0.10 6.21 7.98
C GLU A 98 1.22 6.60 7.31
N VAL A 99 2.32 5.93 7.66
CA VAL A 99 3.62 6.14 6.99
C VAL A 99 3.52 5.76 5.52
N PHE A 100 2.91 4.61 5.20
CA PHE A 100 2.72 4.15 3.83
C PHE A 100 1.87 5.13 3.01
N ASP A 101 0.73 5.55 3.53
CA ASP A 101 -0.18 6.49 2.86
C ASP A 101 0.51 7.83 2.58
N ARG A 102 1.14 8.44 3.59
CA ARG A 102 1.83 9.73 3.44
C ARG A 102 2.98 9.66 2.44
N LEU A 103 3.76 8.57 2.47
CA LEU A 103 4.88 8.39 1.54
C LEU A 103 4.39 8.34 0.09
N TRP A 104 3.37 7.54 -0.20
CA TRP A 104 2.81 7.45 -1.54
C TRP A 104 2.18 8.76 -2.01
N ASN A 105 1.46 9.45 -1.13
CA ASN A 105 0.93 10.77 -1.44
C ASN A 105 2.05 11.77 -1.75
N PHE A 106 3.17 11.74 -1.03
CA PHE A 106 4.34 12.55 -1.33
C PHE A 106 4.93 12.22 -2.70
N ILE A 107 5.23 10.93 -2.98
CA ILE A 107 5.80 10.48 -4.27
C ILE A 107 4.93 10.94 -5.45
N LEU A 108 3.63 10.75 -5.34
CA LEU A 108 2.70 11.07 -6.43
C LEU A 108 2.41 12.57 -6.56
N SER A 109 2.53 13.33 -5.49
CA SER A 109 2.45 14.80 -5.57
C SER A 109 3.67 15.40 -6.27
N ALA A 110 4.84 14.77 -6.08
CA ALA A 110 6.08 15.18 -6.74
C ALA A 110 6.16 14.76 -8.23
N SER A 111 5.33 13.80 -8.65
CA SER A 111 5.38 13.22 -10.01
C SER A 111 3.98 12.99 -10.58
N PRO A 112 3.30 14.04 -11.06
CA PRO A 112 1.94 13.94 -11.63
C PRO A 112 1.84 12.95 -12.79
N GLU A 113 2.92 12.81 -13.59
CA GLU A 113 2.97 11.85 -14.69
C GLU A 113 2.94 10.40 -14.18
N VAL A 114 3.64 10.10 -13.09
CA VAL A 114 3.63 8.78 -12.45
C VAL A 114 2.24 8.48 -11.90
N LYS A 115 1.60 9.47 -11.27
CA LYS A 115 0.21 9.35 -10.79
C LYS A 115 -0.75 9.02 -11.94
N ALA A 116 -0.66 9.75 -13.05
CA ALA A 116 -1.50 9.51 -14.23
C ALA A 116 -1.21 8.12 -14.85
N ALA A 117 0.06 7.73 -14.91
CA ALA A 117 0.48 6.44 -15.44
C ALA A 117 -0.04 5.28 -14.59
N LEU A 118 0.01 5.38 -13.27
CA LEU A 118 -0.55 4.37 -12.36
C LEU A 118 -2.07 4.26 -12.50
N ALA A 119 -2.78 5.39 -12.57
CA ALA A 119 -4.23 5.40 -12.76
C ALA A 119 -4.67 4.77 -14.10
N ALA A 120 -3.83 4.88 -15.14
CA ALA A 120 -4.08 4.28 -16.46
C ALA A 120 -3.47 2.88 -16.62
N SER A 121 -2.71 2.38 -15.63
CA SER A 121 -2.09 1.06 -15.70
C SER A 121 -3.12 -0.06 -15.62
N THR A 122 -2.78 -1.22 -16.16
CA THR A 122 -3.57 -2.43 -15.99
C THR A 122 -2.68 -3.55 -15.48
N SER A 123 -3.23 -4.37 -14.57
CA SER A 123 -2.54 -5.56 -14.07
C SER A 123 -3.44 -6.77 -14.22
N THR A 124 -2.92 -7.82 -14.84
CA THR A 124 -3.63 -9.07 -15.09
C THR A 124 -2.89 -10.21 -14.42
N VAL A 125 -3.55 -10.92 -13.52
CA VAL A 125 -3.01 -12.14 -12.92
C VAL A 125 -2.95 -13.23 -13.99
N LEU A 126 -1.76 -13.82 -14.14
CA LEU A 126 -1.50 -14.89 -15.11
C LEU A 126 -1.56 -16.30 -14.47
N GLY A 127 -1.25 -16.39 -13.18
CA GLY A 127 -1.23 -17.62 -12.43
C GLY A 127 -0.56 -17.47 -11.07
N GLN A 128 -0.42 -18.57 -10.36
CA GLN A 128 0.24 -18.58 -9.05
C GLN A 128 1.07 -19.83 -8.84
N VAL A 129 2.12 -19.73 -8.04
CA VAL A 129 2.97 -20.82 -7.59
C VAL A 129 2.93 -20.87 -6.06
N THR A 130 2.53 -21.99 -5.52
CA THR A 130 2.56 -22.23 -4.07
C THR A 130 3.94 -22.76 -3.69
N GLU A 131 4.69 -21.98 -2.92
CA GLU A 131 5.99 -22.40 -2.37
C GLU A 131 5.78 -23.21 -1.08
N ARG A 132 4.91 -22.72 -0.20
CA ARG A 132 4.54 -23.34 1.08
C ARG A 132 3.04 -23.09 1.35
N SER A 133 2.50 -23.79 2.33
CA SER A 133 1.09 -23.60 2.73
C SER A 133 0.73 -22.18 3.17
N ASP A 134 1.73 -21.38 3.57
CA ASP A 134 1.60 -20.01 4.02
C ASP A 134 2.25 -18.98 3.08
N LEU A 135 2.83 -19.41 1.95
CA LEU A 135 3.54 -18.52 1.00
C LEU A 135 3.19 -18.90 -0.44
N VAL A 136 2.64 -17.94 -1.17
CA VAL A 136 2.24 -18.07 -2.57
C VAL A 136 2.77 -16.89 -3.37
N HIS A 137 3.29 -17.18 -4.56
CA HIS A 137 3.74 -16.19 -5.54
C HIS A 137 2.71 -16.06 -6.65
N VAL A 138 2.20 -14.87 -6.85
CA VAL A 138 1.25 -14.56 -7.94
C VAL A 138 2.04 -13.91 -9.07
N VAL A 139 2.00 -14.53 -10.25
CA VAL A 139 2.58 -14.00 -11.49
C VAL A 139 1.55 -13.11 -12.15
N TYR A 140 1.93 -11.91 -12.51
CA TYR A 140 1.04 -10.96 -13.15
C TYR A 140 1.73 -10.23 -14.31
N ARG A 141 0.93 -9.73 -15.24
CA ARG A 141 1.37 -8.83 -16.31
C ARG A 141 0.87 -7.43 -16.00
N SER A 142 1.79 -6.48 -15.95
CA SER A 142 1.46 -5.06 -15.88
C SER A 142 1.66 -4.40 -17.26
N GLN A 143 0.80 -3.45 -17.57
CA GLN A 143 0.93 -2.55 -18.71
C GLN A 143 0.82 -1.14 -18.18
N ILE A 144 1.82 -0.32 -18.46
CA ILE A 144 1.89 1.08 -18.02
C ILE A 144 2.30 1.95 -19.20
N LYS A 145 1.74 3.15 -19.27
CA LYS A 145 2.10 4.13 -20.28
C LYS A 145 2.65 5.39 -19.62
N ILE A 146 3.92 5.69 -19.87
CA ILE A 146 4.62 6.86 -19.33
C ILE A 146 5.16 7.69 -20.49
N ALA A 147 4.84 8.98 -20.52
CA ALA A 147 5.32 9.92 -21.55
C ALA A 147 5.10 9.44 -23.00
N GLY A 148 4.00 8.71 -23.23
CA GLY A 148 3.66 8.17 -24.56
C GLY A 148 4.29 6.83 -24.90
N ALA A 149 5.27 6.36 -24.16
CA ALA A 149 5.85 5.03 -24.29
C ALA A 149 5.03 3.99 -23.50
N GLU A 150 4.69 2.89 -24.16
CA GLU A 150 4.01 1.76 -23.54
C GLU A 150 5.05 0.72 -23.09
N ALA A 151 4.97 0.30 -21.84
CA ALA A 151 5.77 -0.80 -21.29
C ALA A 151 4.86 -1.92 -20.82
N THR A 152 5.21 -3.15 -21.18
CA THR A 152 4.56 -4.36 -20.68
C THR A 152 5.62 -5.19 -19.95
N GLN A 153 5.32 -5.57 -18.72
CA GLN A 153 6.22 -6.36 -17.88
C GLN A 153 5.45 -7.54 -17.28
N VAL A 154 6.12 -8.67 -17.15
CA VAL A 154 5.64 -9.82 -16.36
C VAL A 154 6.49 -9.88 -15.10
N ASP A 155 5.82 -9.93 -13.97
CA ASP A 155 6.45 -9.84 -12.67
C ASP A 155 5.74 -10.75 -11.66
N LEU A 156 6.26 -10.85 -10.46
CA LEU A 156 5.66 -11.61 -9.39
C LEU A 156 5.51 -10.78 -8.11
N ILE A 157 4.43 -11.05 -7.38
CA ILE A 157 4.21 -10.54 -6.03
C ILE A 157 3.95 -11.71 -5.10
N SER A 158 4.59 -11.69 -3.94
CA SER A 158 4.48 -12.75 -2.95
C SER A 158 3.43 -12.40 -1.90
N PHE A 159 2.64 -13.40 -1.54
CA PHE A 159 1.63 -13.28 -0.48
C PHE A 159 1.93 -14.28 0.63
N ARG A 160 1.93 -13.79 1.87
CA ARG A 160 2.05 -14.63 3.06
C ARG A 160 0.74 -14.65 3.82
N ARG A 161 0.44 -15.80 4.41
CA ARG A 161 -0.75 -15.97 5.25
C ARG A 161 -0.55 -15.32 6.60
N GLN A 162 -1.50 -14.48 7.00
CA GLN A 162 -1.59 -13.89 8.33
C GLN A 162 -2.94 -14.29 8.94
N GLY A 163 -2.94 -15.25 9.83
CA GLY A 163 -4.17 -15.87 10.29
C GLY A 163 -4.94 -16.52 9.12
N ASN A 164 -6.16 -16.06 8.86
CA ASN A 164 -6.99 -16.55 7.75
C ASN A 164 -6.89 -15.70 6.49
N ALA A 165 -6.10 -14.63 6.49
CA ALA A 165 -5.99 -13.69 5.40
C ALA A 165 -4.64 -13.81 4.67
N TRP A 166 -4.63 -13.52 3.37
CA TRP A 166 -3.42 -13.38 2.59
C TRP A 166 -2.98 -11.91 2.54
N ARG A 167 -1.68 -11.66 2.67
CA ARG A 167 -1.11 -10.31 2.69
C ARG A 167 0.11 -10.23 1.79
N ALA A 168 0.19 -9.16 1.01
CA ALA A 168 1.28 -8.90 0.09
C ALA A 168 2.58 -8.63 0.87
N LEU A 169 3.66 -9.26 0.47
CA LEU A 169 5.01 -8.93 0.94
C LEU A 169 5.57 -7.77 0.13
N MET A 170 6.54 -7.08 0.71
CA MET A 170 7.34 -6.11 -0.05
C MET A 170 8.18 -6.85 -1.09
N THR A 171 8.18 -6.37 -2.33
CA THR A 171 9.08 -6.90 -3.36
C THR A 171 10.47 -6.31 -3.17
N SER A 172 11.50 -7.00 -3.69
CA SER A 172 12.89 -6.51 -3.66
C SER A 172 13.02 -5.14 -4.33
N ASP A 173 12.29 -4.93 -5.43
CA ASP A 173 12.32 -3.67 -6.16
C ASP A 173 11.71 -2.51 -5.36
N MET A 174 10.63 -2.78 -4.60
CA MET A 174 10.06 -1.79 -3.69
C MET A 174 11.03 -1.46 -2.55
N GLU A 175 11.68 -2.46 -1.98
CA GLU A 175 12.66 -2.26 -0.92
C GLU A 175 13.85 -1.43 -1.40
N GLU A 176 14.39 -1.75 -2.59
CA GLU A 176 15.46 -0.98 -3.23
C GLU A 176 15.02 0.45 -3.55
N MET A 177 13.83 0.64 -4.10
CA MET A 177 13.26 1.96 -4.38
C MET A 177 13.15 2.80 -3.10
N PHE A 178 12.61 2.25 -2.02
CA PHE A 178 12.48 2.96 -0.75
C PHE A 178 13.84 3.28 -0.14
N THR A 179 14.81 2.38 -0.25
CA THR A 179 16.17 2.60 0.23
C THR A 179 16.84 3.75 -0.52
N LYS A 180 16.78 3.76 -1.86
CA LYS A 180 17.31 4.84 -2.68
C LYS A 180 16.64 6.19 -2.42
N LEU A 181 15.33 6.19 -2.27
CA LEU A 181 14.58 7.41 -1.92
C LEU A 181 15.02 7.94 -0.55
N ALA A 182 15.18 7.05 0.40
CA ALA A 182 15.62 7.38 1.74
C ALA A 182 17.05 7.94 1.76
N GLU A 183 17.99 7.35 1.03
CA GLU A 183 19.35 7.84 0.85
C GLU A 183 19.39 9.23 0.19
N GLY A 184 18.57 9.44 -0.84
CA GLY A 184 18.44 10.74 -1.48
C GLY A 184 17.95 11.85 -0.54
N LEU A 185 17.01 11.52 0.36
CA LEU A 185 16.53 12.45 1.40
C LEU A 185 17.62 12.77 2.43
N ALA A 186 18.42 11.78 2.83
CA ALA A 186 19.55 11.98 3.75
C ALA A 186 20.58 12.95 3.15
N SER A 187 21.00 12.71 1.92
CA SER A 187 21.98 13.54 1.21
C SER A 187 21.50 14.99 1.05
N ALA A 188 20.22 15.20 0.71
CA ALA A 188 19.62 16.52 0.57
C ALA A 188 19.58 17.29 1.92
N SER A 189 19.42 16.60 3.03
CA SER A 189 19.42 17.17 4.38
C SER A 189 20.83 17.60 4.81
N GLU A 190 21.86 16.85 4.46
CA GLU A 190 23.26 17.17 4.75
C GLU A 190 23.75 18.39 3.98
N GLU A 191 23.40 18.51 2.70
CA GLU A 191 23.78 19.66 1.88
C GLU A 191 23.21 20.97 2.41
N LYS A 192 21.97 20.99 2.88
CA LYS A 192 21.34 22.15 3.49
C LYS A 192 21.92 22.53 4.86
N SER A 193 22.49 21.57 5.59
CA SER A 193 23.07 21.79 6.91
C SER A 193 24.54 22.24 6.87
N SER A 194 25.20 22.16 5.71
CA SER A 194 26.58 22.62 5.53
C SER A 194 26.59 24.17 5.49
N PRO A 195 27.31 24.87 6.42
CA PRO A 195 27.38 26.31 6.37
C PRO A 195 28.02 26.74 5.06
N ALA A 196 27.35 27.66 4.33
CA ALA A 196 27.90 28.27 3.13
C ALA A 196 29.31 28.75 3.44
N ALA A 197 30.30 28.22 2.71
CA ALA A 197 31.69 28.63 2.88
C ALA A 197 31.75 30.15 2.72
N ASP A 198 31.99 30.79 3.84
CA ASP A 198 32.07 32.23 3.97
C ASP A 198 33.09 32.77 2.95
N GLY A 199 32.55 33.40 1.90
CA GLY A 199 33.32 33.92 0.79
C GLY A 199 34.27 35.05 1.29
N LYS A 200 35.39 34.66 1.86
CA LYS A 200 36.46 35.57 2.25
C LYS A 200 36.99 36.22 0.98
N LYS A 201 36.42 37.37 0.63
CA LYS A 201 36.88 38.27 -0.42
C LYS A 201 38.36 38.58 -0.18
N PRO A 202 39.26 38.34 -1.11
CA PRO A 202 40.66 38.70 -0.92
C PRO A 202 40.78 40.21 -0.84
N GLU A 203 41.22 40.69 0.33
CA GLU A 203 41.54 42.08 0.60
C GLU A 203 42.73 42.49 -0.30
N ARG A 204 42.47 43.28 -1.33
CA ARG A 204 43.54 43.94 -2.12
C ARG A 204 44.19 44.98 -1.25
N LYS A 205 45.43 44.75 -0.81
CA LYS A 205 46.29 45.80 -0.28
C LYS A 205 46.76 46.71 -1.42
N PRO A 206 46.89 48.01 -1.14
CA PRO A 206 47.31 49.04 -2.09
C PRO A 206 48.79 48.96 -2.45
#